data_231ff98fb56560d372cb88a2cb4310e4
#
_entry.id   231ff98fb56560d372cb88a2cb4310e4
#
_cell.length_a   1.000
_cell.length_b   1.000
_cell.length_c   1.000
_cell.angle_alpha   90.00
_cell.angle_beta   90.00
_cell.angle_gamma   90.00
#
_symmetry.space_group_name_H-M   'P 1'
#
loop_
_entity.id
_entity.type
_entity.pdbx_description
1 polymer ?
#
loop_
_entity_poly.entity_id
_entity_poly.type
_entity_poly.pdbx_seq_one_letter_code
_entity_poly.pdbx_strand_id
1 'polypeptide(L)'
;SDKVKVLNLKNNQRDILGYVSNEYVRNIGIQEAKGKYLAFLDDDDVWMPKKLEIQIEGMRKNDSKFSSTEGLYGEGPYVEESDYQLYNNEKFYSVIRKKYSRTKFSPNILEKIKGYKFEYPEFWTYDFLEVHNCIITSSVIVEKKLMDNLGGFRGLPTTLNADYDCWLGLLKLTDLLYINKPL
;
A
#
# COMPACT_ATOMS: atom_id res chain seq x y z
N SER A 1 3.81 -28.01 -0.70
CA SER A 1 4.65 -27.53 -1.81
C SER A 1 5.80 -26.74 -1.21
N ASP A 2 7.00 -26.94 -1.72
CA ASP A 2 8.23 -26.30 -1.22
C ASP A 2 8.24 -24.76 -1.35
N LYS A 3 7.16 -24.20 -1.90
CA LYS A 3 6.97 -22.77 -2.11
C LYS A 3 6.21 -22.07 -0.98
N VAL A 4 5.60 -22.82 -0.06
CA VAL A 4 4.82 -22.27 1.06
C VAL A 4 5.53 -22.64 2.37
N LYS A 5 5.84 -21.62 3.16
CA LYS A 5 6.37 -21.77 4.53
C LYS A 5 5.35 -21.22 5.51
N VAL A 6 4.88 -22.07 6.41
CA VAL A 6 4.01 -21.65 7.53
C VAL A 6 4.89 -21.33 8.72
N LEU A 7 4.70 -20.14 9.28
CA LEU A 7 5.38 -19.67 10.49
C LEU A 7 4.42 -19.71 11.67
N ASN A 8 4.55 -20.72 12.51
CA ASN A 8 3.74 -20.83 13.74
C ASN A 8 4.42 -20.07 14.87
N LEU A 9 3.75 -19.07 15.41
CA LEU A 9 4.20 -18.36 16.60
C LEU A 9 3.97 -19.23 17.83
N LYS A 10 4.99 -19.34 18.69
CA LYS A 10 4.90 -20.13 19.94
C LYS A 10 3.88 -19.57 20.92
N ASN A 11 3.73 -18.25 20.94
CA ASN A 11 2.82 -17.53 21.82
C ASN A 11 1.94 -16.61 21.00
N ASN A 12 0.72 -16.36 21.49
CA ASN A 12 -0.15 -15.36 20.89
C ASN A 12 0.50 -13.97 21.04
N GLN A 13 0.39 -13.13 20.02
CA GLN A 13 0.93 -11.77 20.09
C GLN A 13 0.34 -10.94 21.24
N ARG A 14 -0.90 -11.17 21.67
CA ARG A 14 -1.47 -10.55 22.88
C ARG A 14 -0.71 -10.91 24.14
N ASP A 15 -0.20 -12.15 24.24
CA ASP A 15 0.57 -12.60 25.40
C ASP A 15 1.96 -11.98 25.43
N ILE A 16 2.52 -11.66 24.25
CA ILE A 16 3.84 -11.05 24.11
C ILE A 16 3.78 -9.53 24.25
N LEU A 17 2.81 -8.87 23.60
CA LEU A 17 2.75 -7.43 23.45
C LEU A 17 1.67 -6.76 24.31
N GLY A 18 0.72 -7.53 24.83
CA GLY A 18 -0.46 -7.02 25.51
C GLY A 18 -1.58 -6.53 24.55
N TYR A 19 -1.33 -6.55 23.23
CA TYR A 19 -2.29 -6.13 22.20
C TYR A 19 -2.08 -6.90 20.89
N VAL A 20 -3.04 -6.80 19.95
CA VAL A 20 -2.93 -7.37 18.60
C VAL A 20 -2.13 -6.42 17.72
N SER A 21 -1.14 -6.92 16.99
CA SER A 21 -0.30 -6.15 16.08
C SER A 21 -0.04 -6.94 14.80
N ASN A 22 -0.67 -6.55 13.72
CA ASN A 22 -0.40 -7.11 12.39
C ASN A 22 1.04 -6.84 11.95
N GLU A 23 1.61 -5.71 12.39
CA GLU A 23 2.98 -5.27 12.12
C GLU A 23 4.01 -6.23 12.71
N TYR A 24 3.75 -6.73 13.91
CA TYR A 24 4.61 -7.73 14.55
C TYR A 24 4.70 -9.00 13.70
N VAL A 25 3.56 -9.48 13.23
CA VAL A 25 3.49 -10.69 12.40
C VAL A 25 4.13 -10.44 11.03
N ARG A 26 3.87 -9.27 10.41
CA ARG A 26 4.49 -8.88 9.14
C ARG A 26 6.01 -8.79 9.26
N ASN A 27 6.54 -8.24 10.36
CA ASN A 27 7.99 -8.16 10.60
C ASN A 27 8.65 -9.53 10.69
N ILE A 28 8.00 -10.52 11.31
CA ILE A 28 8.51 -11.90 11.31
C ILE A 28 8.56 -12.44 9.87
N GLY A 29 7.53 -12.21 9.07
CA GLY A 29 7.52 -12.59 7.65
C GLY A 29 8.65 -11.92 6.85
N ILE A 30 8.90 -10.62 7.08
CA ILE A 30 9.98 -9.86 6.45
C ILE A 30 11.35 -10.46 6.78
N GLN A 31 11.59 -10.80 8.04
CA GLN A 31 12.85 -11.40 8.50
C GLN A 31 13.11 -12.78 7.84
N GLU A 32 12.06 -13.58 7.69
CA GLU A 32 12.14 -14.92 7.08
C GLU A 32 12.20 -14.90 5.55
N ALA A 33 11.79 -13.81 4.91
CA ALA A 33 11.78 -13.67 3.46
C ALA A 33 13.20 -13.63 2.88
N LYS A 34 13.41 -14.39 1.80
CA LYS A 34 14.70 -14.49 1.08
C LYS A 34 14.68 -13.86 -0.31
N GLY A 35 13.51 -13.42 -0.76
CA GLY A 35 13.32 -12.81 -2.07
C GLY A 35 13.92 -11.40 -2.17
N LYS A 36 14.24 -10.96 -3.40
CA LYS A 36 14.62 -9.57 -3.66
C LYS A 36 13.49 -8.59 -3.33
N TYR A 37 12.26 -9.00 -3.57
CA TYR A 37 11.07 -8.21 -3.33
C TYR A 37 10.21 -8.83 -2.25
N LEU A 38 9.55 -7.98 -1.47
CA LEU A 38 8.48 -8.33 -0.55
C LEU A 38 7.16 -7.90 -1.20
N ALA A 39 6.17 -8.77 -1.19
CA ALA A 39 4.81 -8.48 -1.59
C ALA A 39 3.88 -8.87 -0.44
N PHE A 40 3.03 -7.94 -0.04
CA PHE A 40 2.11 -8.15 1.09
C PHE A 40 0.75 -8.60 0.56
N LEU A 41 0.11 -9.51 1.29
CA LEU A 41 -1.26 -9.94 1.05
C LEU A 41 -1.92 -10.21 2.40
N ASP A 42 -2.97 -9.48 2.69
CA ASP A 42 -3.81 -9.70 3.86
C ASP A 42 -4.74 -10.91 3.59
N ASP A 43 -5.18 -11.59 4.62
CA ASP A 43 -5.88 -12.89 4.53
C ASP A 43 -7.33 -12.77 4.02
N ASP A 44 -7.86 -11.56 3.95
CA ASP A 44 -9.16 -11.19 3.42
C ASP A 44 -9.13 -10.57 2.01
N ASP A 45 -7.94 -10.44 1.41
CA ASP A 45 -7.75 -9.87 0.08
C ASP A 45 -7.40 -10.92 -0.98
N VAL A 46 -7.62 -10.59 -2.25
CA VAL A 46 -7.32 -11.44 -3.41
C VAL A 46 -6.50 -10.67 -4.44
N TRP A 47 -5.43 -11.26 -4.94
CA TRP A 47 -4.68 -10.73 -6.06
C TRP A 47 -5.27 -11.16 -7.40
N MET A 48 -5.34 -10.22 -8.34
CA MET A 48 -5.68 -10.52 -9.72
C MET A 48 -4.59 -11.37 -10.40
N PRO A 49 -4.96 -12.18 -11.39
CA PRO A 49 -3.99 -12.89 -12.21
C PRO A 49 -2.95 -11.93 -12.80
N LYS A 50 -1.68 -12.36 -12.81
CA LYS A 50 -0.53 -11.57 -13.31
C LYS A 50 -0.16 -10.32 -12.51
N LYS A 51 -0.74 -10.09 -11.34
CA LYS A 51 -0.38 -8.94 -10.49
C LYS A 51 1.13 -8.82 -10.30
N LEU A 52 1.78 -9.87 -9.82
CA LEU A 52 3.23 -9.86 -9.56
C LEU A 52 4.04 -9.59 -10.83
N GLU A 53 3.66 -10.21 -11.96
CA GLU A 53 4.31 -10.02 -13.26
C GLU A 53 4.24 -8.55 -13.68
N ILE A 54 3.03 -7.99 -13.78
CA ILE A 54 2.80 -6.61 -14.23
C ILE A 54 3.51 -5.61 -13.31
N GLN A 55 3.41 -5.80 -12.00
CA GLN A 55 3.96 -4.85 -11.04
C GLN A 55 5.49 -4.89 -11.01
N ILE A 56 6.10 -6.08 -11.05
CA ILE A 56 7.56 -6.23 -11.10
C ILE A 56 8.14 -5.71 -12.42
N GLU A 57 7.46 -5.93 -13.55
CA GLU A 57 7.87 -5.36 -14.84
C GLU A 57 7.80 -3.83 -14.83
N GLY A 58 6.73 -3.25 -14.27
CA GLY A 58 6.59 -1.81 -14.08
C GLY A 58 7.71 -1.24 -13.21
N MET A 59 8.03 -1.88 -12.09
CA MET A 59 9.13 -1.49 -11.21
C MET A 59 10.48 -1.53 -11.94
N ARG A 60 10.77 -2.59 -12.70
CA ARG A 60 12.02 -2.72 -13.47
C ARG A 60 12.14 -1.66 -14.55
N LYS A 61 11.07 -1.42 -15.30
CA LYS A 61 11.03 -0.41 -16.37
C LYS A 61 11.31 1.00 -15.87
N ASN A 62 10.85 1.30 -14.67
CA ASN A 62 10.93 2.63 -14.06
C ASN A 62 12.05 2.75 -13.01
N ASP A 63 12.90 1.74 -12.85
CA ASP A 63 13.93 1.66 -11.79
C ASP A 63 13.36 1.93 -10.39
N SER A 64 12.11 1.54 -10.15
CA SER A 64 11.42 1.78 -8.88
C SER A 64 11.69 0.64 -7.89
N LYS A 65 11.85 1.00 -6.62
CA LYS A 65 12.08 0.06 -5.51
C LYS A 65 10.85 -0.15 -4.64
N PHE A 66 9.81 0.65 -4.86
CA PHE A 66 8.58 0.63 -4.09
C PHE A 66 7.41 0.91 -5.02
N SER A 67 6.38 0.10 -4.98
CA SER A 67 5.20 0.24 -5.83
C SER A 67 3.91 -0.16 -5.13
N SER A 68 2.82 0.43 -5.60
CA SER A 68 1.45 0.11 -5.22
C SER A 68 0.57 0.11 -6.48
N THR A 69 -0.59 -0.52 -6.39
CA THR A 69 -1.56 -0.56 -7.49
C THR A 69 -2.89 0.01 -7.05
N GLU A 70 -3.75 0.32 -8.00
CA GLU A 70 -5.18 0.46 -7.75
C GLU A 70 -5.74 -0.87 -7.22
N GLY A 71 -6.87 -0.83 -6.53
CA GLY A 71 -7.58 -2.00 -6.05
C GLY A 71 -9.07 -1.91 -6.28
N LEU A 72 -9.74 -3.05 -6.19
CA LEU A 72 -11.19 -3.13 -6.10
C LEU A 72 -11.60 -3.17 -4.63
N TYR A 73 -12.64 -2.44 -4.29
CA TYR A 73 -13.21 -2.41 -2.95
C TYR A 73 -14.59 -3.04 -2.93
N GLY A 74 -14.76 -4.00 -2.05
CA GLY A 74 -16.03 -4.67 -1.81
C GLY A 74 -16.11 -5.28 -0.41
N GLU A 75 -17.24 -5.82 -0.06
CA GLU A 75 -17.47 -6.53 1.21
C GLU A 75 -17.73 -8.02 0.92
N GLY A 76 -17.23 -8.90 1.77
CA GLY A 76 -17.37 -10.34 1.65
C GLY A 76 -16.40 -10.99 0.65
N PRO A 77 -16.59 -12.27 0.33
CA PRO A 77 -15.71 -13.00 -0.58
C PRO A 77 -15.71 -12.39 -1.99
N TYR A 78 -14.54 -12.40 -2.64
CA TYR A 78 -14.39 -11.93 -4.01
C TYR A 78 -15.26 -12.77 -4.97
N VAL A 79 -16.06 -12.09 -5.81
CA VAL A 79 -16.87 -12.67 -6.86
C VAL A 79 -16.54 -11.99 -8.18
N GLU A 80 -16.00 -12.73 -9.16
CA GLU A 80 -15.41 -12.19 -10.39
C GLU A 80 -16.36 -11.30 -11.21
N GLU A 81 -17.65 -11.60 -11.21
CA GLU A 81 -18.66 -10.86 -11.98
C GLU A 81 -19.36 -9.73 -11.20
N SER A 82 -18.89 -9.42 -9.99
CA SER A 82 -19.48 -8.36 -9.18
C SER A 82 -18.97 -6.98 -9.57
N ASP A 83 -19.83 -5.98 -9.43
CA ASP A 83 -19.49 -4.56 -9.66
C ASP A 83 -18.83 -3.98 -8.43
N TYR A 84 -17.49 -3.94 -8.43
CA TYR A 84 -16.68 -3.39 -7.37
C TYR A 84 -16.26 -1.95 -7.68
N GLN A 85 -16.24 -1.10 -6.66
CA GLN A 85 -15.68 0.24 -6.76
C GLN A 85 -14.16 0.22 -6.82
N LEU A 86 -13.57 1.07 -7.66
CA LEU A 86 -12.14 1.36 -7.59
C LEU A 86 -11.81 2.08 -6.28
N TYR A 87 -10.78 1.60 -5.59
CA TYR A 87 -10.42 2.10 -4.26
C TYR A 87 -10.03 3.59 -4.29
N ASN A 88 -9.06 3.96 -5.11
CA ASN A 88 -8.61 5.33 -5.22
C ASN A 88 -9.46 6.17 -6.18
N ASN A 89 -9.75 5.65 -7.38
CA ASN A 89 -10.39 6.42 -8.44
C ASN A 89 -11.90 6.65 -8.23
N GLU A 90 -12.55 5.91 -7.32
CA GLU A 90 -13.97 6.06 -7.04
C GLU A 90 -14.23 6.31 -5.56
N LYS A 91 -13.97 5.32 -4.69
CA LYS A 91 -14.32 5.39 -3.27
C LYS A 91 -13.68 6.57 -2.55
N PHE A 92 -12.39 6.79 -2.73
CA PHE A 92 -11.64 7.86 -2.04
C PHE A 92 -11.31 9.07 -2.91
N TYR A 93 -11.68 9.05 -4.20
CA TYR A 93 -11.35 10.09 -5.15
C TYR A 93 -11.68 11.52 -4.67
N SER A 94 -12.90 11.73 -4.17
CA SER A 94 -13.35 13.06 -3.74
C SER A 94 -12.56 13.56 -2.53
N VAL A 95 -12.21 12.67 -1.60
CA VAL A 95 -11.44 12.99 -0.38
C VAL A 95 -10.02 13.40 -0.74
N ILE A 96 -9.36 12.59 -1.57
CA ILE A 96 -7.98 12.80 -2.00
C ILE A 96 -7.89 14.08 -2.85
N ARG A 97 -8.75 14.22 -3.85
CA ARG A 97 -8.85 15.44 -4.67
C ARG A 97 -8.99 16.70 -3.82
N LYS A 98 -9.91 16.71 -2.86
CA LYS A 98 -10.16 17.86 -1.98
C LYS A 98 -8.94 18.19 -1.11
N LYS A 99 -8.33 17.17 -0.51
CA LYS A 99 -7.17 17.35 0.36
C LYS A 99 -5.94 17.81 -0.45
N TYR A 100 -5.63 17.14 -1.54
CA TYR A 100 -4.47 17.47 -2.38
C TYR A 100 -4.59 18.87 -3.00
N SER A 101 -5.78 19.25 -3.43
CA SER A 101 -6.04 20.61 -3.93
C SER A 101 -5.78 21.69 -2.89
N ARG A 102 -5.99 21.41 -1.61
CA ARG A 102 -5.73 22.36 -0.52
C ARG A 102 -4.23 22.54 -0.22
N THR A 103 -3.41 21.53 -0.49
CA THR A 103 -1.97 21.59 -0.22
C THR A 103 -1.17 22.24 -1.35
N LYS A 104 -1.56 22.03 -2.60
CA LYS A 104 -0.83 22.51 -3.81
C LYS A 104 -1.34 23.82 -4.37
N PHE A 105 -2.61 24.18 -4.12
CA PHE A 105 -3.23 25.37 -4.69
C PHE A 105 -4.07 26.11 -3.64
N SER A 106 -4.11 27.45 -3.77
CA SER A 106 -5.08 28.21 -2.98
C SER A 106 -6.49 27.63 -3.19
N PRO A 107 -7.24 27.34 -2.12
CA PRO A 107 -8.54 26.64 -2.20
C PRO A 107 -9.53 27.20 -3.23
N ASN A 108 -9.38 28.48 -3.57
CA ASN A 108 -10.28 29.21 -4.45
C ASN A 108 -9.99 29.05 -5.96
N ILE A 109 -8.87 28.48 -6.35
CA ILE A 109 -8.49 28.43 -7.78
C ILE A 109 -9.02 27.15 -8.46
N LEU A 110 -8.92 25.99 -7.81
CA LEU A 110 -9.34 24.72 -8.43
C LEU A 110 -10.84 24.52 -8.49
N GLU A 111 -11.61 25.06 -7.52
CA GLU A 111 -13.08 25.05 -7.60
C GLU A 111 -13.61 25.94 -8.75
N LYS A 112 -12.81 26.90 -9.24
CA LYS A 112 -13.16 27.79 -10.34
C LYS A 112 -12.81 27.23 -11.72
N ILE A 113 -11.96 26.20 -11.82
CA ILE A 113 -11.66 25.55 -13.10
C ILE A 113 -12.77 24.53 -13.40
N LYS A 114 -13.78 24.97 -14.14
CA LYS A 114 -14.84 24.11 -14.66
C LYS A 114 -14.20 22.94 -15.42
N GLY A 115 -14.43 21.70 -14.94
CA GLY A 115 -13.96 20.48 -15.61
C GLY A 115 -12.59 19.96 -15.19
N TYR A 116 -11.94 20.53 -14.16
CA TYR A 116 -10.69 19.95 -13.64
C TYR A 116 -10.92 18.53 -13.13
N LYS A 117 -10.27 17.57 -13.79
CA LYS A 117 -10.19 16.18 -13.35
C LYS A 117 -8.85 15.99 -12.66
N PHE A 118 -8.87 15.61 -11.38
CA PHE A 118 -7.65 15.19 -10.68
C PHE A 118 -7.22 13.84 -11.24
N GLU A 119 -5.94 13.74 -11.61
CA GLU A 119 -5.32 12.49 -12.01
C GLU A 119 -4.24 12.13 -10.99
N TYR A 120 -4.19 10.86 -10.62
CA TYR A 120 -3.15 10.36 -9.74
C TYR A 120 -1.81 10.42 -10.46
N PRO A 121 -0.75 11.00 -9.84
CA PRO A 121 0.58 10.96 -10.43
C PRO A 121 1.07 9.52 -10.54
N GLU A 122 1.90 9.22 -11.53
CA GLU A 122 2.54 7.92 -11.70
C GLU A 122 3.52 7.64 -10.55
N PHE A 123 4.20 8.68 -10.06
CA PHE A 123 5.07 8.59 -8.90
C PHE A 123 4.50 9.37 -7.72
N TRP A 124 4.35 8.69 -6.59
CA TRP A 124 3.89 9.30 -5.35
C TRP A 124 5.08 9.62 -4.46
N THR A 125 5.14 10.86 -4.03
CA THR A 125 6.14 11.40 -3.10
C THR A 125 5.62 11.34 -1.67
N TYR A 126 6.50 11.62 -0.71
CA TYR A 126 6.12 11.81 0.69
C TYR A 126 4.99 12.84 0.83
N ASP A 127 5.15 14.03 0.22
CA ASP A 127 4.15 15.12 0.28
C ASP A 127 2.79 14.71 -0.30
N PHE A 128 2.78 13.84 -1.31
CA PHE A 128 1.54 13.34 -1.88
C PHE A 128 0.82 12.41 -0.89
N LEU A 129 1.52 11.45 -0.32
CA LEU A 129 0.92 10.45 0.57
C LEU A 129 0.57 11.04 1.95
N GLU A 130 1.33 12.05 2.44
CA GLU A 130 1.03 12.75 3.71
C GLU A 130 -0.38 13.34 3.74
N VAL A 131 -0.92 13.66 2.58
CA VAL A 131 -2.29 14.19 2.44
C VAL A 131 -3.34 13.17 2.88
N HIS A 132 -3.16 11.91 2.53
CA HIS A 132 -4.08 10.82 2.86
C HIS A 132 -3.46 9.46 2.60
N ASN A 133 -3.73 8.48 3.46
CA ASN A 133 -3.39 7.08 3.17
C ASN A 133 -4.25 6.54 2.04
N CYS A 134 -3.65 6.37 0.88
CA CYS A 134 -4.27 5.79 -0.32
C CYS A 134 -3.60 4.50 -0.77
N ILE A 135 -2.78 3.90 0.07
CA ILE A 135 -2.10 2.63 -0.21
C ILE A 135 -2.86 1.49 0.46
N ILE A 136 -3.27 0.52 -0.34
CA ILE A 136 -3.78 -0.77 0.12
C ILE A 136 -2.56 -1.65 0.43
N THR A 137 -2.45 -2.21 1.63
CA THR A 137 -1.30 -3.05 2.02
C THR A 137 -1.09 -4.20 1.04
N SER A 138 -2.14 -4.89 0.66
CA SER A 138 -2.09 -6.01 -0.30
C SER A 138 -1.71 -5.61 -1.73
N SER A 139 -1.69 -4.31 -2.04
CA SER A 139 -1.22 -3.80 -3.33
C SER A 139 0.29 -3.59 -3.38
N VAL A 140 0.97 -3.60 -2.24
CA VAL A 140 2.37 -3.17 -2.12
C VAL A 140 3.35 -4.25 -2.57
N ILE A 141 4.33 -3.83 -3.38
CA ILE A 141 5.61 -4.53 -3.59
C ILE A 141 6.75 -3.56 -3.27
N VAL A 142 7.73 -4.02 -2.50
CA VAL A 142 8.90 -3.24 -2.12
C VAL A 142 10.19 -4.08 -2.18
N GLU A 143 11.31 -3.49 -2.55
CA GLU A 143 12.60 -4.17 -2.43
C GLU A 143 12.87 -4.50 -0.96
N LYS A 144 13.21 -5.77 -0.67
CA LYS A 144 13.51 -6.21 0.70
C LYS A 144 14.60 -5.36 1.36
N LYS A 145 15.65 -5.03 0.61
CA LYS A 145 16.73 -4.18 1.11
C LYS A 145 16.26 -2.79 1.59
N LEU A 146 15.25 -2.22 0.91
CA LEU A 146 14.69 -0.93 1.33
C LEU A 146 13.91 -1.07 2.64
N MET A 147 13.15 -2.15 2.78
CA MET A 147 12.41 -2.47 4.02
C MET A 147 13.37 -2.79 5.17
N ASP A 148 14.44 -3.53 4.91
CA ASP A 148 15.48 -3.81 5.91
C ASP A 148 16.18 -2.52 6.39
N ASN A 149 16.46 -1.58 5.48
CA ASN A 149 17.03 -0.27 5.83
C ASN A 149 16.10 0.58 6.69
N LEU A 150 14.77 0.46 6.48
CA LEU A 150 13.78 1.15 7.30
C LEU A 150 13.65 0.51 8.70
N GLY A 151 14.02 -0.76 8.84
CA GLY A 151 13.84 -1.55 10.06
C GLY A 151 12.47 -2.22 10.18
N GLY A 152 11.73 -2.33 9.07
CA GLY A 152 10.39 -2.93 9.04
C GLY A 152 9.28 -1.99 9.51
N PHE A 153 8.14 -2.56 9.89
CA PHE A 153 7.03 -1.82 10.48
C PHE A 153 7.34 -1.46 11.93
N ARG A 154 7.08 -0.23 12.34
CA ARG A 154 7.20 0.17 13.74
C ARG A 154 6.00 -0.33 14.52
N GLY A 155 6.25 -0.97 15.66
CA GLY A 155 5.20 -1.33 16.62
C GLY A 155 4.69 -0.08 17.31
N LEU A 156 3.64 0.53 16.75
CA LEU A 156 2.98 1.69 17.35
C LEU A 156 1.82 1.22 18.24
N PRO A 157 1.55 1.89 19.37
CA PRO A 157 0.36 1.60 20.15
C PRO A 157 -0.89 1.75 19.27
N THR A 158 -1.80 0.85 19.39
CA THR A 158 -3.00 0.44 18.65
C THR A 158 -3.88 1.48 17.93
N THR A 159 -3.57 2.75 17.93
CA THR A 159 -4.43 3.82 17.37
C THR A 159 -3.89 4.46 16.11
N LEU A 160 -2.68 4.15 15.71
CA LEU A 160 -2.05 4.71 14.52
C LEU A 160 -1.97 3.64 13.43
N ASN A 161 -2.31 4.01 12.21
CA ASN A 161 -2.14 3.17 11.01
C ASN A 161 -0.65 2.90 10.79
N ALA A 162 -0.12 1.81 11.35
CA ALA A 162 1.31 1.49 11.30
C ALA A 162 1.77 1.12 9.88
N ASP A 163 0.87 0.68 9.03
CA ASP A 163 1.09 0.55 7.59
C ASP A 163 1.36 1.91 6.94
N TYR A 164 0.52 2.90 7.20
CA TYR A 164 0.70 4.27 6.70
C TYR A 164 2.01 4.91 7.17
N ASP A 165 2.36 4.72 8.44
CA ASP A 165 3.64 5.16 8.99
C ASP A 165 4.83 4.52 8.25
N CYS A 166 4.74 3.22 7.98
CA CYS A 166 5.76 2.49 7.23
C CYS A 166 5.89 3.05 5.80
N TRP A 167 4.77 3.27 5.11
CA TRP A 167 4.78 3.82 3.74
C TRP A 167 5.35 5.24 3.70
N LEU A 168 5.01 6.09 4.64
CA LEU A 168 5.64 7.41 4.78
C LEU A 168 7.14 7.32 5.07
N GLY A 169 7.56 6.34 5.87
CA GLY A 169 8.97 6.07 6.12
C GLY A 169 9.74 5.67 4.86
N LEU A 170 9.16 4.79 4.03
CA LEU A 170 9.73 4.39 2.74
C LEU A 170 9.83 5.57 1.75
N LEU A 171 8.81 6.44 1.72
CA LEU A 171 8.78 7.62 0.85
C LEU A 171 9.82 8.69 1.21
N LYS A 172 10.46 8.63 2.37
CA LYS A 172 11.65 9.43 2.69
C LYS A 172 12.92 8.89 2.02
N LEU A 173 12.88 7.65 1.53
CA LEU A 173 14.03 6.97 0.93
C LEU A 173 13.90 6.83 -0.60
N THR A 174 12.70 6.79 -1.13
CA THR A 174 12.40 6.63 -2.56
C THR A 174 10.95 7.01 -2.85
N ASP A 175 10.65 7.39 -4.09
CA ASP A 175 9.28 7.56 -4.53
C ASP A 175 8.60 6.20 -4.77
N LEU A 176 7.26 6.18 -4.72
CA LEU A 176 6.44 5.02 -5.00
C LEU A 176 5.94 5.09 -6.44
N LEU A 177 6.13 4.02 -7.20
CA LEU A 177 5.47 3.83 -8.48
C LEU A 177 4.01 3.38 -8.26
N TYR A 178 3.06 4.21 -8.68
CA TYR A 178 1.65 3.86 -8.66
C TYR A 178 1.19 3.33 -10.01
N ILE A 179 0.67 2.11 -10.02
CA ILE A 179 0.08 1.50 -11.21
C ILE A 179 -1.43 1.65 -11.12
N ASN A 180 -1.99 2.56 -11.92
CA ASN A 180 -3.42 2.87 -11.95
C ASN A 180 -4.22 1.76 -12.66
N LYS A 181 -4.10 0.55 -12.14
CA LYS A 181 -4.80 -0.65 -12.59
C LYS A 181 -5.10 -1.52 -11.39
N PRO A 182 -6.34 -2.01 -11.21
CA PRO A 182 -6.65 -2.98 -10.16
C PRO A 182 -5.98 -4.32 -10.47
N LEU A 183 -5.19 -4.79 -9.50
CA LEU A 183 -4.38 -5.99 -9.67
C LEU A 183 -4.45 -6.91 -8.44
#